data_597d8692153850a611804b7fce57612d
#
_entry.id   597d8692153850a611804b7fce57612d
#
_cell.length_a   1.000
_cell.length_b   1.000
_cell.length_c   1.000
_cell.angle_alpha   90.00
_cell.angle_beta   90.00
_cell.angle_gamma   90.00
#
_symmetry.space_group_name_H-M   'P 1'
#
loop_
_entity.id
_entity.type
_entity.pdbx_description
1 polymer ?
#
loop_
_entity_poly.entity_id
_entity_poly.type
_entity_poly.pdbx_seq_one_letter_code
_entity_poly.pdbx_strand_id
1 'polypeptide(L)'
;MKKWYDEEYKFEIEVTGLLRGNHTERYCRNGEEIGDKYFCTYGCPVNKNGYGICSKTMMMLYPIMEAVRSGGDMTKIGGDSKYTKTIVCPDGCVMFRLTAKPTGKENFHTGGLWKEP
;
A
#
# COMPACT_ATOMS: atom_id res chain seq x y z
N MET A 1 1.92 -19.26 13.89
CA MET A 1 0.73 -18.42 14.15
C MET A 1 -0.38 -18.79 13.19
N LYS A 2 -1.56 -18.92 13.70
CA LYS A 2 -2.70 -19.35 12.89
C LYS A 2 -3.46 -18.15 12.35
N LYS A 3 -3.65 -18.10 11.04
CA LYS A 3 -4.46 -17.07 10.40
C LYS A 3 -5.91 -17.55 10.36
N TRP A 4 -6.86 -16.68 10.69
CA TRP A 4 -8.26 -17.06 10.87
C TRP A 4 -9.20 -16.59 9.77
N TYR A 5 -8.72 -15.78 8.83
CA TYR A 5 -9.47 -15.47 7.62
C TYR A 5 -8.52 -15.04 6.51
N ASP A 6 -9.00 -15.10 5.27
CA ASP A 6 -8.25 -14.66 4.10
C ASP A 6 -8.44 -13.17 3.88
N GLU A 7 -7.43 -12.53 3.34
CA GLU A 7 -7.49 -11.11 2.99
C GLU A 7 -8.21 -10.91 1.66
N GLU A 8 -9.06 -9.88 1.62
CA GLU A 8 -9.86 -9.54 0.44
C GLU A 8 -9.06 -8.82 -0.63
N TYR A 9 -7.96 -8.18 -0.25
CA TYR A 9 -7.13 -7.41 -1.15
C TYR A 9 -5.66 -7.74 -1.01
N LYS A 10 -4.97 -7.65 -2.14
CA LYS A 10 -3.52 -7.67 -2.22
C LYS A 10 -3.08 -6.29 -2.66
N PHE A 11 -2.06 -5.74 -2.04
CA PHE A 11 -1.56 -4.40 -2.35
C PHE A 11 -0.19 -4.47 -2.99
N GLU A 12 0.01 -3.65 -4.02
CA GLU A 12 1.29 -3.44 -4.66
C GLU A 12 1.62 -1.96 -4.58
N ILE A 13 2.83 -1.64 -4.14
CA ILE A 13 3.30 -0.27 -4.07
C ILE A 13 4.54 -0.17 -4.94
N GLU A 14 4.48 0.66 -5.97
CA GLU A 14 5.56 0.81 -6.92
C GLU A 14 6.15 2.21 -6.86
N VAL A 15 7.48 2.31 -6.88
CA VAL A 15 8.17 3.59 -7.00
C VAL A 15 8.06 4.04 -8.45
N THR A 16 7.38 5.18 -8.68
CA THR A 16 7.12 5.68 -10.02
C THR A 16 7.87 6.96 -10.36
N GLY A 17 8.44 7.64 -9.36
CA GLY A 17 9.16 8.88 -9.62
C GLY A 17 10.05 9.29 -8.48
N LEU A 18 11.06 10.09 -8.80
CA LEU A 18 11.98 10.71 -7.87
C LEU A 18 11.89 12.21 -8.08
N LEU A 19 11.63 12.96 -7.01
CA LEU A 19 11.18 14.34 -7.11
C LEU A 19 12.24 15.38 -6.79
N ARG A 20 13.42 14.99 -6.29
CA ARG A 20 14.46 15.94 -5.88
C ARG A 20 15.76 15.71 -6.62
N GLY A 21 16.39 16.82 -7.02
CA GLY A 21 17.73 16.85 -7.55
C GLY A 21 17.89 16.00 -8.81
N ASN A 22 19.14 15.68 -9.11
CA ASN A 22 19.49 14.79 -10.21
C ASN A 22 19.53 13.32 -9.80
N HIS A 23 19.26 13.04 -8.54
CA HIS A 23 19.17 11.69 -7.98
C HIS A 23 20.46 10.90 -8.03
N THR A 24 21.61 11.56 -8.07
CA THR A 24 22.91 10.90 -8.03
C THR A 24 23.45 10.79 -6.61
N GLU A 25 22.85 11.51 -5.67
CA GLU A 25 23.26 11.54 -4.28
C GLU A 25 22.21 10.86 -3.40
N ARG A 26 22.47 10.84 -2.10
CA ARG A 26 21.55 10.30 -1.13
C ARG A 26 20.34 11.22 -0.93
N TYR A 27 19.31 11.01 -1.67
CA TYR A 27 18.09 11.79 -1.59
C TYR A 27 16.97 11.09 -0.79
N CYS A 28 17.09 9.79 -0.59
CA CYS A 28 16.08 8.97 0.08
C CYS A 28 16.75 8.01 1.07
N ARG A 29 16.28 8.02 2.32
CA ARG A 29 16.87 7.18 3.38
C ARG A 29 16.67 5.70 3.12
N ASN A 30 15.62 5.32 2.44
CA ASN A 30 15.34 3.92 2.12
C ASN A 30 15.95 3.48 0.80
N GLY A 31 16.60 4.39 0.07
CA GLY A 31 17.30 4.06 -1.18
C GLY A 31 16.38 3.63 -2.31
N GLU A 32 15.19 4.22 -2.39
CA GLU A 32 14.20 3.86 -3.40
C GLU A 32 14.69 4.17 -4.82
N GLU A 33 14.40 3.26 -5.73
CA GLU A 33 14.70 3.44 -7.16
C GLU A 33 13.42 3.23 -7.96
N ILE A 34 13.30 3.93 -9.09
CA ILE A 34 12.13 3.78 -9.98
C ILE A 34 12.01 2.33 -10.40
N GLY A 35 10.79 1.78 -10.26
CA GLY A 35 10.51 0.39 -10.56
C GLY A 35 10.56 -0.53 -9.36
N ASP A 36 11.08 -0.08 -8.23
CA ASP A 36 11.04 -0.88 -6.98
C ASP A 36 9.59 -1.13 -6.60
N LYS A 37 9.31 -2.35 -6.17
CA LYS A 37 7.97 -2.79 -5.80
C LYS A 37 7.94 -3.44 -4.44
N TYR A 38 6.88 -3.16 -3.72
CA TYR A 38 6.58 -3.75 -2.41
C TYR A 38 5.20 -4.37 -2.46
N PHE A 39 5.01 -5.44 -1.70
CA PHE A 39 3.76 -6.20 -1.73
C PHE A 39 3.32 -6.57 -0.32
N CYS A 40 2.02 -6.59 -0.09
CA CYS A 40 1.43 -7.18 1.11
C CYS A 40 -0.02 -7.52 0.87
N THR A 41 -0.55 -8.38 1.73
CA THR A 41 -1.99 -8.56 1.89
C THR A 41 -2.42 -7.93 3.20
N TYR A 42 -1.60 -8.14 4.24
CA TYR A 42 -1.78 -7.54 5.54
C TYR A 42 -0.41 -7.23 6.12
N GLY A 43 -0.34 -6.24 7.01
CA GLY A 43 0.94 -5.83 7.58
C GLY A 43 1.71 -4.87 6.68
N CYS A 44 3.02 -4.76 6.94
CA CYS A 44 3.87 -3.86 6.18
C CYS A 44 4.28 -4.47 4.85
N PRO A 45 4.18 -3.69 3.76
CA PRO A 45 4.65 -4.17 2.46
C PRO A 45 6.16 -4.45 2.46
N VAL A 46 6.55 -5.51 1.78
CA VAL A 46 7.95 -5.90 1.62
C VAL A 46 8.28 -6.11 0.13
N ASN A 47 9.54 -5.92 -0.22
CA ASN A 47 10.01 -6.20 -1.57
C ASN A 47 10.33 -7.69 -1.73
N LYS A 48 10.76 -8.07 -2.93
CA LYS A 48 11.09 -9.47 -3.24
C LYS A 48 12.21 -10.04 -2.39
N ASN A 49 13.04 -9.19 -1.79
CA ASN A 49 14.14 -9.62 -0.91
C ASN A 49 13.74 -9.59 0.58
N GLY A 50 12.49 -9.27 0.88
CA GLY A 50 11.99 -9.24 2.25
C GLY A 50 12.25 -7.94 3.01
N TYR A 51 12.77 -6.90 2.36
CA TYR A 51 12.95 -5.60 3.01
C TYR A 51 11.66 -4.81 3.01
N GLY A 52 11.37 -4.18 4.14
CA GLY A 52 10.16 -3.40 4.32
C GLY A 52 10.20 -2.05 3.65
N ILE A 53 9.02 -1.56 3.30
CA ILE A 53 8.86 -0.19 2.82
C ILE A 53 9.21 0.79 3.94
N CYS A 54 9.61 2.00 3.58
CA CYS A 54 9.94 3.06 4.54
C CYS A 54 8.78 3.28 5.52
N SER A 55 9.08 3.32 6.81
CA SER A 55 8.07 3.49 7.85
C SER A 55 7.28 4.79 7.71
N LYS A 56 7.92 5.86 7.26
CA LYS A 56 7.21 7.13 7.02
C LYS A 56 6.19 6.98 5.89
N THR A 57 6.55 6.27 4.82
CA THR A 57 5.64 6.01 3.71
C THR A 57 4.50 5.10 4.19
N MET A 58 4.81 4.10 5.01
CA MET A 58 3.79 3.21 5.56
C MET A 58 2.74 3.97 6.37
N MET A 59 3.16 4.98 7.11
CA MET A 59 2.23 5.81 7.87
C MET A 59 1.20 6.49 6.98
N MET A 60 1.57 6.87 5.77
CA MET A 60 0.65 7.44 4.79
C MET A 60 -0.22 6.38 4.12
N LEU A 61 0.36 5.22 3.85
CA LEU A 61 -0.34 4.14 3.15
C LEU A 61 -1.39 3.47 4.02
N TYR A 62 -1.13 3.34 5.31
CA TYR A 62 -1.98 2.53 6.18
C TYR A 62 -3.45 2.98 6.17
N PRO A 63 -3.76 4.27 6.37
CA PRO A 63 -5.16 4.70 6.34
C PRO A 63 -5.84 4.45 4.99
N ILE A 64 -5.09 4.60 3.89
CA ILE A 64 -5.61 4.39 2.54
C ILE A 64 -5.94 2.91 2.33
N MET A 65 -5.02 2.03 2.74
CA MET A 65 -5.22 0.58 2.64
C MET A 65 -6.40 0.12 3.48
N GLU A 66 -6.55 0.68 4.69
CA GLU A 66 -7.69 0.36 5.55
C GLU A 66 -9.01 0.86 4.95
N ALA A 67 -9.01 2.01 4.31
CA ALA A 67 -10.18 2.51 3.61
C ALA A 67 -10.63 1.54 2.51
N VAL A 68 -9.67 1.01 1.73
CA VAL A 68 -9.97 0.03 0.69
C VAL A 68 -10.51 -1.26 1.30
N ARG A 69 -9.87 -1.76 2.37
CA ARG A 69 -10.34 -2.97 3.06
C ARG A 69 -11.76 -2.83 3.59
N SER A 70 -12.15 -1.60 3.91
CA SER A 70 -13.50 -1.29 4.41
C SER A 70 -14.51 -1.05 3.28
N GLY A 71 -14.14 -1.29 2.04
CA GLY A 71 -15.01 -1.10 0.89
C GLY A 71 -14.93 0.28 0.26
N GLY A 72 -13.95 1.08 0.64
CA GLY A 72 -13.78 2.43 0.11
C GLY A 72 -13.34 2.46 -1.33
N ASP A 73 -13.62 3.58 -1.97
CA ASP A 73 -13.28 3.86 -3.36
C ASP A 73 -12.22 4.95 -3.36
N MET A 74 -11.03 4.65 -3.88
CA MET A 74 -9.91 5.60 -3.83
C MET A 74 -10.16 6.88 -4.63
N THR A 75 -11.08 6.88 -5.59
CA THR A 75 -11.43 8.14 -6.28
C THR A 75 -11.99 9.18 -5.34
N LYS A 76 -12.59 8.76 -4.23
CA LYS A 76 -13.14 9.66 -3.21
C LYS A 76 -12.06 10.35 -2.38
N ILE A 77 -10.84 9.88 -2.43
CA ILE A 77 -9.71 10.46 -1.71
C ILE A 77 -8.57 10.86 -2.65
N GLY A 78 -8.91 11.19 -3.88
CA GLY A 78 -7.94 11.67 -4.87
C GLY A 78 -7.20 10.58 -5.62
N GLY A 79 -7.69 9.38 -5.63
CA GLY A 79 -7.10 8.29 -6.39
C GLY A 79 -7.37 8.41 -7.89
N ASP A 80 -6.53 7.76 -8.69
CA ASP A 80 -6.67 7.73 -10.15
C ASP A 80 -7.81 6.83 -10.59
N SER A 81 -8.12 5.83 -9.78
CA SER A 81 -9.23 4.90 -10.00
C SER A 81 -9.69 4.39 -8.65
N LYS A 82 -10.71 3.52 -8.66
CA LYS A 82 -11.20 2.89 -7.43
C LYS A 82 -10.09 2.18 -6.67
N TYR A 83 -9.12 1.59 -7.38
CA TYR A 83 -8.09 0.73 -6.81
C TYR A 83 -6.68 1.25 -6.96
N THR A 84 -6.49 2.48 -7.43
CA THR A 84 -5.15 3.06 -7.59
C THR A 84 -5.07 4.47 -7.07
N LYS A 85 -3.95 4.79 -6.42
CA LYS A 85 -3.67 6.14 -5.96
C LYS A 85 -2.18 6.40 -5.99
N THR A 86 -1.81 7.59 -6.49
CA THR A 86 -0.44 8.08 -6.44
C THR A 86 -0.25 8.88 -5.15
N ILE A 87 0.84 8.60 -4.45
CA ILE A 87 1.22 9.35 -3.25
C ILE A 87 2.67 9.77 -3.32
N VAL A 88 3.03 10.75 -2.51
CA VAL A 88 4.40 11.20 -2.35
C VAL A 88 4.79 10.94 -0.89
N CYS A 89 6.02 10.46 -0.66
CA CYS A 89 6.46 10.18 0.71
C CYS A 89 6.49 11.46 1.55
N PRO A 90 6.45 11.37 2.88
CA PRO A 90 6.43 12.56 3.75
C PRO A 90 7.62 13.50 3.54
N ASP A 91 8.79 12.97 3.14
CA ASP A 91 9.96 13.79 2.87
C ASP A 91 9.90 14.48 1.50
N GLY A 92 8.90 14.17 0.67
CA GLY A 92 8.71 14.80 -0.63
C GLY A 92 9.71 14.35 -1.70
N CYS A 93 10.37 13.22 -1.51
CA CYS A 93 11.44 12.78 -2.39
C CYS A 93 11.00 11.73 -3.40
N VAL A 94 10.05 10.89 -3.06
CA VAL A 94 9.71 9.69 -3.82
C VAL A 94 8.22 9.65 -4.08
N MET A 95 7.86 9.36 -5.32
CA MET A 95 6.47 9.15 -5.74
C MET A 95 6.19 7.66 -5.84
N PHE A 96 5.08 7.24 -5.26
CA PHE A 96 4.64 5.84 -5.27
C PHE A 96 3.26 5.73 -5.91
N ARG A 97 3.01 4.58 -6.52
CA ARG A 97 1.64 4.20 -6.91
C ARG A 97 1.21 3.02 -6.06
N LEU A 98 0.12 3.20 -5.34
CA LEU A 98 -0.55 2.14 -4.61
C LEU A 98 -1.62 1.53 -5.51
N THR A 99 -1.59 0.21 -5.67
CA THR A 99 -2.61 -0.54 -6.39
C THR A 99 -3.19 -1.59 -5.48
N ALA A 100 -4.51 -1.60 -5.33
CA ALA A 100 -5.23 -2.63 -4.61
C ALA A 100 -5.79 -3.64 -5.61
N LYS A 101 -5.54 -4.92 -5.37
CA LYS A 101 -6.00 -6.00 -6.25
C LYS A 101 -6.92 -6.92 -5.46
N PRO A 102 -8.22 -7.01 -5.82
CA PRO A 102 -9.12 -7.96 -5.16
C PRO A 102 -8.59 -9.39 -5.33
N THR A 103 -8.65 -10.16 -4.27
CA THR A 103 -8.20 -11.56 -4.29
C THR A 103 -9.30 -12.51 -4.72
N GLY A 104 -10.55 -12.05 -4.74
CA GLY A 104 -11.70 -12.89 -5.00
C GLY A 104 -12.16 -13.67 -3.77
N LYS A 105 -11.58 -13.39 -2.61
CA LYS A 105 -11.94 -14.07 -1.37
C LYS A 105 -12.83 -13.19 -0.52
N GLU A 106 -13.70 -13.82 0.27
CA GLU A 106 -14.56 -13.11 1.20
C GLU A 106 -13.99 -13.25 2.60
N ASN A 107 -14.23 -12.22 3.39
CA ASN A 107 -13.75 -12.14 4.76
C ASN A 107 -14.91 -12.39 5.73
N PHE A 108 -14.62 -13.05 6.83
CA PHE A 108 -15.64 -13.34 7.85
C PHE A 108 -16.29 -12.10 8.41
N HIS A 109 -15.53 -11.04 8.63
CA HIS A 109 -16.09 -9.86 9.27
C HIS A 109 -17.05 -9.10 8.36
N THR A 110 -17.10 -9.38 7.06
CA THR A 110 -18.07 -8.72 6.18
C THR A 110 -19.48 -9.18 6.43
N GLY A 111 -19.66 -10.33 7.05
CA GLY A 111 -21.00 -10.84 7.30
C GLY A 111 -21.13 -11.83 8.42
N GLY A 112 -20.04 -12.33 8.95
CA GLY A 112 -20.05 -13.43 9.89
C GLY A 112 -19.55 -13.13 11.27
N LEU A 113 -18.34 -12.60 11.34
CA LEU A 113 -17.63 -12.46 12.61
C LEU A 113 -18.38 -11.58 13.62
N TRP A 114 -18.99 -10.53 13.17
CA TRP A 114 -19.69 -9.57 14.01
C TRP A 114 -21.20 -9.74 14.02
N LYS A 115 -21.68 -10.85 13.49
CA LYS A 115 -23.09 -11.17 13.53
C LYS A 115 -23.51 -11.47 14.96
N GLU A 116 -24.66 -10.95 15.31
CA GLU A 116 -25.29 -11.33 16.57
C GLU A 116 -25.66 -12.81 16.56
N PRO A 117 -25.48 -13.49 17.68
CA PRO A 117 -25.83 -14.92 17.79
C PRO A 117 -27.29 -15.18 17.55
#